data_6f2a0a3e820b00851fb7bebac892b057
#
_entry.id   6f2a0a3e820b00851fb7bebac892b057
#
_cell.length_a   1.000
_cell.length_b   1.000
_cell.length_c   1.000
_cell.angle_alpha   90.00
_cell.angle_beta   90.00
_cell.angle_gamma   90.00
#
_symmetry.space_group_name_H-M   'P 1'
#
loop_
_entity.id
_entity.type
_entity.pdbx_description
1 polymer ?
#
loop_
_entity_poly.entity_id
_entity_poly.type
_entity_poly.pdbx_seq_one_letter_code
_entity_poly.pdbx_strand_id
1 'polypeptide(L)' 'MCLKLKSQVIDCGNGSFGIRFLYGNIILREYKYVTRDMEELNELSDKINRAGLSPIHIDDVLEDFLP' A
#
# COMPACT_ATOMS: atom_id res chain seq x y z
N MET A 1 -10.39 -9.96 -18.40
CA MET A 1 -9.23 -9.25 -17.85
C MET A 1 -9.20 -9.40 -16.35
N CYS A 2 -8.07 -9.82 -15.84
CA CYS A 2 -7.91 -9.93 -14.38
C CYS A 2 -7.44 -8.60 -13.82
N LEU A 3 -8.24 -8.02 -12.94
CA LEU A 3 -7.82 -6.84 -12.20
C LEU A 3 -6.87 -7.28 -11.10
N LYS A 4 -5.82 -6.53 -10.92
CA LYS A 4 -4.84 -6.80 -9.86
C LYS A 4 -4.85 -5.67 -8.86
N LEU A 5 -4.66 -6.05 -7.60
CA LEU A 5 -4.45 -5.07 -6.55
C LEU A 5 -3.13 -4.36 -6.78
N LYS A 6 -3.16 -3.03 -6.75
CA LYS A 6 -1.98 -2.21 -6.87
C LYS A 6 -1.82 -1.34 -5.64
N SER A 7 -0.61 -0.97 -5.34
CA SER A 7 -0.35 -0.05 -4.26
C SER A 7 0.51 1.10 -4.76
N GLN A 8 0.33 2.26 -4.13
CA GLN A 8 1.11 3.46 -4.42
C GLN A 8 1.55 4.08 -3.11
N VAL A 9 2.80 4.53 -3.08
CA VAL A 9 3.30 5.30 -1.95
C VAL A 9 2.91 6.76 -2.18
N ILE A 10 2.35 7.39 -1.14
CA ILE A 10 1.93 8.79 -1.21
C ILE A 10 2.72 9.62 -0.21
N ASP A 11 3.03 10.85 -0.58
CA ASP A 11 3.70 11.82 0.29
C ASP A 11 2.64 12.60 1.04
N CYS A 12 2.63 12.44 2.37
CA CYS A 12 1.65 13.12 3.22
C CYS A 12 2.15 14.46 3.76
N GLY A 13 3.38 14.85 3.43
CA GLY A 13 4.01 16.06 3.97
C GLY A 13 4.65 15.81 5.33
N ASN A 14 5.36 16.81 5.84
CA ASN A 14 6.05 16.74 7.14
C ASN A 14 7.00 15.55 7.28
N GLY A 15 7.53 15.03 6.17
CA GLY A 15 8.42 13.89 6.17
C GLY A 15 7.73 12.56 6.39
N SER A 16 6.41 12.53 6.33
CA SER A 16 5.64 11.29 6.48
C SER A 16 5.11 10.81 5.14
N PHE A 17 4.96 9.50 5.02
CA PHE A 17 4.47 8.86 3.82
C PHE A 17 3.33 7.91 4.16
N GLY A 18 2.47 7.70 3.18
CA GLY A 18 1.36 6.77 3.34
C GLY A 18 1.31 5.80 2.17
N ILE A 19 0.30 4.95 2.17
CA ILE A 19 0.11 3.98 1.11
C ILE A 19 -1.35 3.96 0.70
N ARG A 20 -1.58 3.82 -0.60
CA ARG A 20 -2.90 3.76 -1.21
C ARG A 20 -3.04 2.45 -1.96
N PHE A 21 -4.16 1.78 -1.76
CA PHE A 21 -4.47 0.55 -2.46
C PHE A 21 -5.55 0.79 -3.51
N LEU A 22 -5.27 0.34 -4.73
CA LEU A 22 -6.19 0.50 -5.86
C LEU A 22 -6.52 -0.86 -6.47
N TYR A 23 -7.75 -0.97 -6.93
CA TYR A 23 -8.20 -2.15 -7.66
C TYR A 23 -8.91 -1.67 -8.92
N GLY A 24 -8.22 -1.84 -10.05
CA GLY A 24 -8.67 -1.20 -11.28
C GLY A 24 -8.56 0.31 -11.16
N ASN A 25 -9.66 1.01 -11.34
CA ASN A 25 -9.72 2.47 -11.24
C ASN A 25 -10.29 2.94 -9.89
N ILE A 26 -10.46 2.02 -8.95
CA ILE A 26 -11.12 2.31 -7.69
C ILE A 26 -10.08 2.31 -6.57
N ILE A 27 -10.11 3.34 -5.73
CA ILE A 27 -9.30 3.38 -4.52
C ILE A 27 -10.07 2.61 -3.44
N LEU A 28 -9.50 1.48 -3.02
CA LEU A 28 -10.14 0.64 -1.99
C LEU A 28 -9.79 1.12 -0.59
N ARG A 29 -8.54 1.45 -0.36
CA ARG A 29 -8.05 1.87 0.94
C ARG A 29 -6.98 2.93 0.75
N GLU A 30 -6.89 3.84 1.70
CA GLU A 30 -5.84 4.84 1.74
C GLU A 30 -5.43 5.05 3.19
N TYR A 31 -4.15 4.88 3.46
CA TYR A 31 -3.58 5.06 4.79
C TYR A 31 -2.56 6.18 4.74
N LYS A 32 -2.78 7.20 5.53
CA LYS A 32 -1.90 8.36 5.61
C LYS A 32 -1.01 8.26 6.84
N TYR A 33 0.16 8.86 6.78
CA TYR A 33 1.08 8.95 7.91
C TYR A 33 1.48 7.58 8.47
N VAL A 34 1.71 6.62 7.57
CA VAL A 34 2.07 5.26 7.97
C VAL A 34 3.48 5.20 8.53
N THR A 35 4.42 5.85 7.87
CA THR A 35 5.82 5.82 8.26
C THR A 35 6.54 7.04 7.71
N ARG A 36 7.71 7.34 8.29
CA ARG A 36 8.61 8.37 7.77
C ARG A 36 9.68 7.78 6.86
N ASP A 37 9.72 6.46 6.75
CA ASP A 37 10.72 5.78 5.92
C ASP A 37 10.11 5.38 4.58
N MET A 38 10.43 6.17 3.56
CA MET A 38 9.94 5.94 2.22
C MET A 38 10.43 4.61 1.65
N GLU A 39 11.65 4.20 2.00
CA GLU A 39 12.21 2.96 1.51
C GLU A 39 11.42 1.75 1.99
N GLU A 40 11.00 1.75 3.25
CA GLU A 40 10.15 0.69 3.80
C GLU A 40 8.84 0.59 3.03
N LEU A 41 8.21 1.73 2.79
CA LEU A 41 6.95 1.75 2.06
C LEU A 41 7.13 1.32 0.61
N ASN A 42 8.22 1.71 -0.02
CA ASN A 42 8.51 1.30 -1.39
C ASN A 42 8.70 -0.21 -1.46
N GLU A 43 9.38 -0.80 -0.49
CA GLU A 43 9.55 -2.25 -0.44
C GLU A 43 8.21 -2.96 -0.25
N LEU A 44 7.39 -2.46 0.65
CA LEU A 44 6.06 -3.02 0.87
C LEU A 44 5.19 -2.93 -0.37
N SER A 45 5.18 -1.77 -1.01
CA SER A 45 4.42 -1.54 -2.23
C SER A 45 4.86 -2.47 -3.35
N ASP A 46 6.17 -2.64 -3.50
CA ASP A 46 6.73 -3.52 -4.52
C ASP A 46 6.32 -4.98 -4.26
N LYS A 47 6.39 -5.40 -3.02
CA LYS A 47 5.95 -6.73 -2.60
C LYS A 47 4.49 -6.99 -2.97
N ILE A 48 3.62 -6.02 -2.66
CA ILE A 48 2.19 -6.12 -2.94
C ILE A 48 1.96 -6.21 -4.45
N ASN A 49 2.62 -5.36 -5.21
CA ASN A 49 2.45 -5.31 -6.66
C ASN A 49 2.94 -6.59 -7.33
N ARG A 50 4.01 -7.19 -6.81
CA ARG A 50 4.55 -8.45 -7.35
C ARG A 50 3.71 -9.65 -6.98
N ALA A 51 3.22 -9.68 -5.75
CA ALA A 51 2.47 -10.84 -5.26
C ALA A 51 1.09 -10.97 -5.89
N GLY A 52 0.54 -9.85 -6.41
CA GLY A 52 -0.79 -9.86 -6.98
C GLY A 52 -1.85 -10.23 -5.95
N LEU A 53 -1.72 -9.67 -4.76
CA LEU A 53 -2.60 -10.01 -3.64
C LEU A 53 -4.05 -9.65 -3.94
N SER A 54 -4.96 -10.46 -3.36
CA SER A 54 -6.38 -10.19 -3.39
C SER A 54 -6.71 -9.04 -2.44
N PRO A 55 -7.72 -8.20 -2.73
CA PRO A 55 -8.10 -7.11 -1.84
C PRO A 55 -8.41 -7.53 -0.40
N ILE A 56 -8.85 -8.75 -0.20
CA ILE A 56 -9.18 -9.25 1.14
C ILE A 56 -7.95 -9.44 2.03
N HIS A 57 -6.75 -9.45 1.44
CA HIS A 57 -5.51 -9.64 2.19
C HIS A 57 -4.83 -8.34 2.58
N ILE A 58 -5.43 -7.19 2.26
CA ILE A 58 -4.83 -5.88 2.57
C ILE A 58 -4.60 -5.73 4.07
N ASP A 59 -5.59 -6.06 4.87
CA ASP A 59 -5.52 -5.88 6.31
C ASP A 59 -4.43 -6.78 6.92
N ASP A 60 -4.30 -8.00 6.43
CA ASP A 60 -3.27 -8.94 6.89
C ASP A 60 -1.86 -8.41 6.61
N VAL A 61 -1.67 -7.87 5.42
CA VAL A 61 -0.36 -7.31 5.03
C VAL A 61 -0.01 -6.11 5.90
N LEU A 62 -0.99 -5.24 6.17
CA LEU A 62 -0.76 -4.06 6.98
C LEU A 62 -0.52 -4.40 8.44
N GLU A 63 -1.20 -5.39 8.98
CA GLU A 63 -0.98 -5.85 10.36
C GLU A 63 0.48 -6.30 10.57
N ASP A 64 1.02 -7.00 9.58
CA ASP A 64 2.42 -7.43 9.64
C ASP A 64 3.39 -6.27 9.52
N PHE A 65 3.02 -5.23 8.79
CA PHE A 65 3.88 -4.08 8.57
C PHE A 65 3.84 -3.08 9.70
N LEU A 66 2.66 -2.80 10.23
CA LEU A 66 2.50 -1.81 11.30
C LEU A 66 2.89 -2.39 12.65
N PRO A 67 3.57 -1.62 13.49
CA PRO A 67 3.96 -2.07 14.83
C PRO A 67 2.78 -2.27 15.76
#